data_c2311c2148177ca5fd14642d7da8de55
#
_entry.id   c2311c2148177ca5fd14642d7da8de55
#
_cell.length_a   1.000
_cell.length_b   1.000
_cell.length_c   1.000
_cell.angle_alpha   90.00
_cell.angle_beta   90.00
_cell.angle_gamma   90.00
#
_symmetry.space_group_name_H-M   'P 1'
#
loop_
_entity.id
_entity.type
_entity.pdbx_description
1 polymer ?
#
loop_
_entity_poly.entity_id
_entity_poly.type
_entity_poly.pdbx_seq_one_letter_code
_entity_poly.pdbx_strand_id
1 'polypeptide(L)'
;IGEIFGKQGEIHHAAINKIIHDNKYDGKTIIILLDEPDLQLHPEWQQKFIDMLLQLLWLYFPKVKFQIIITTHSPILLSDIPKNNVIFIDKNFDGSSRVCNEVDFNETFAANIHSLYNNSFFLDGIPIDCFAKRKVEELYDKIKNDVLSDNIIEDIYRIGEPIIRGILLKLYDEK
;
A
#
# COMPACT_ATOMS: atom_id res chain seq x y z
N ILE A 1 12.19 -6.58 24.40
CA ILE A 1 11.78 -5.19 24.07
C ILE A 1 12.66 -4.15 24.80
N GLY A 2 13.23 -4.47 25.98
CA GLY A 2 14.04 -3.53 26.77
C GLY A 2 15.42 -3.17 26.24
N GLU A 3 16.00 -3.92 25.32
CA GLU A 3 17.38 -3.72 24.84
C GLU A 3 17.52 -2.80 23.61
N ILE A 4 16.41 -2.42 22.96
CA ILE A 4 16.46 -1.63 21.71
C ILE A 4 16.49 -0.12 21.97
N PHE A 5 16.09 0.32 23.15
CA PHE A 5 15.97 1.74 23.48
C PHE A 5 16.85 2.08 24.69
N GLY A 6 18.07 2.53 24.50
CA GLY A 6 18.92 3.03 25.56
C GLY A 6 18.25 4.08 26.49
N LYS A 7 19.02 4.88 27.24
CA LYS A 7 18.50 5.84 28.24
C LYS A 7 17.30 6.72 27.79
N GLN A 8 17.16 7.01 26.49
CA GLN A 8 15.96 7.68 25.95
C GLN A 8 14.71 6.80 26.05
N GLY A 9 14.85 5.47 25.87
CA GLY A 9 13.73 4.53 26.03
C GLY A 9 13.19 4.47 27.45
N GLU A 10 14.05 4.59 28.48
CA GLU A 10 13.61 4.57 29.87
C GLU A 10 12.79 5.81 30.25
N ILE A 11 13.12 6.99 29.72
CA ILE A 11 12.36 8.22 29.95
C ILE A 11 10.99 8.15 29.28
N HIS A 12 10.92 7.63 28.06
CA HIS A 12 9.65 7.41 27.37
C HIS A 12 8.79 6.36 28.08
N HIS A 13 9.42 5.28 28.57
CA HIS A 13 8.72 4.23 29.32
C HIS A 13 8.13 4.77 30.65
N ALA A 14 8.85 5.61 31.36
CA ALA A 14 8.37 6.24 32.57
C ALA A 14 7.21 7.22 32.31
N ALA A 15 7.29 8.00 31.24
CA ALA A 15 6.19 8.91 30.83
C ALA A 15 4.94 8.13 30.40
N ILE A 16 5.11 7.07 29.63
CA ILE A 16 4.01 6.19 29.19
C ILE A 16 3.38 5.50 30.43
N ASN A 17 4.19 4.94 31.33
CA ASN A 17 3.68 4.33 32.56
C ASN A 17 2.88 5.30 33.42
N LYS A 18 3.31 6.56 33.53
CA LYS A 18 2.57 7.59 34.25
C LYS A 18 1.22 7.88 33.62
N ILE A 19 1.14 7.91 32.29
CA ILE A 19 -0.11 8.11 31.53
C ILE A 19 -1.05 6.91 31.71
N ILE A 20 -0.52 5.68 31.68
CA ILE A 20 -1.28 4.43 31.83
C ILE A 20 -1.87 4.29 33.24
N HIS A 21 -1.11 4.65 34.28
CA HIS A 21 -1.55 4.49 35.68
C HIS A 21 -2.44 5.62 36.20
N ASP A 22 -2.59 6.72 35.46
CA ASP A 22 -3.34 7.90 35.97
C ASP A 22 -4.86 7.78 35.82
N ASN A 23 -5.40 6.68 35.25
CA ASN A 23 -6.81 6.46 34.94
C ASN A 23 -7.56 7.69 34.36
N LYS A 24 -6.80 8.72 33.98
CA LYS A 24 -7.28 10.03 33.51
C LYS A 24 -8.16 9.93 32.29
N TYR A 25 -7.91 8.91 31.49
CA TYR A 25 -8.56 8.69 30.20
C TYR A 25 -9.65 7.61 30.24
N ASP A 26 -9.86 6.97 31.39
CA ASP A 26 -10.89 5.93 31.56
C ASP A 26 -12.26 6.46 31.16
N GLY A 27 -12.97 5.71 30.34
CA GLY A 27 -14.30 6.07 29.83
C GLY A 27 -14.33 7.19 28.78
N LYS A 28 -13.18 7.76 28.43
CA LYS A 28 -13.07 8.81 27.40
C LYS A 28 -12.92 8.22 25.99
N THR A 29 -13.24 9.05 25.01
CA THR A 29 -12.89 8.79 23.60
C THR A 29 -11.68 9.64 23.23
N ILE A 30 -10.66 9.01 22.67
CA ILE A 30 -9.46 9.68 22.17
C ILE A 30 -9.43 9.54 20.63
N ILE A 31 -9.19 10.65 19.95
CA ILE A 31 -8.99 10.66 18.51
C ILE A 31 -7.48 10.63 18.23
N ILE A 32 -7.04 9.66 17.43
CA ILE A 32 -5.66 9.52 16.97
C ILE A 32 -5.63 9.85 15.48
N LEU A 33 -4.82 10.82 15.11
CA LEU A 33 -4.59 11.19 13.71
C LEU A 33 -3.19 10.74 13.31
N LEU A 34 -3.10 9.90 12.28
CA LEU A 34 -1.85 9.37 11.74
C LEU A 34 -1.77 9.74 10.26
N ASP A 35 -0.78 10.54 9.92
CA ASP A 35 -0.55 10.97 8.55
C ASP A 35 0.59 10.14 7.94
N GLU A 36 0.26 9.32 6.94
CA GLU A 36 1.18 8.40 6.25
C GLU A 36 2.14 7.62 7.18
N PRO A 37 1.64 6.93 8.22
CA PRO A 37 2.49 6.28 9.21
C PRO A 37 3.33 5.12 8.65
N ASP A 38 3.00 4.66 7.47
CA ASP A 38 3.64 3.57 6.73
C ASP A 38 4.77 4.01 5.81
N LEU A 39 4.92 5.30 5.53
CA LEU A 39 5.79 5.85 4.48
C LEU A 39 7.25 5.37 4.55
N GLN A 40 7.77 5.13 5.74
CA GLN A 40 9.16 4.69 5.96
C GLN A 40 9.26 3.25 6.48
N LEU A 41 8.16 2.53 6.55
CA LEU A 41 8.15 1.16 7.03
C LEU A 41 8.47 0.17 5.91
N HIS A 42 9.30 -0.82 6.24
CA HIS A 42 9.46 -1.99 5.38
C HIS A 42 8.10 -2.70 5.19
N PRO A 43 7.78 -3.27 4.00
CA PRO A 43 6.48 -3.90 3.75
C PRO A 43 6.03 -4.91 4.80
N GLU A 44 6.96 -5.67 5.38
CA GLU A 44 6.66 -6.61 6.48
C GLU A 44 6.14 -5.88 7.74
N TRP A 45 6.64 -4.69 8.03
CA TRP A 45 6.16 -3.87 9.15
C TRP A 45 4.84 -3.19 8.82
N GLN A 46 4.63 -2.81 7.56
CA GLN A 46 3.34 -2.29 7.11
C GLN A 46 2.22 -3.32 7.33
N GLN A 47 2.47 -4.60 7.00
CA GLN A 47 1.51 -5.69 7.24
C GLN A 47 1.15 -5.91 8.71
N LYS A 48 2.04 -5.58 9.63
CA LYS A 48 1.85 -5.76 11.07
C LYS A 48 1.34 -4.49 11.77
N PHE A 49 1.32 -3.36 11.06
CA PHE A 49 1.16 -2.05 11.67
C PHE A 49 -0.20 -1.89 12.38
N ILE A 50 -1.30 -2.15 11.70
CA ILE A 50 -2.65 -2.00 12.27
C ILE A 50 -2.85 -2.96 13.42
N ASP A 51 -2.51 -4.23 13.25
CA ASP A 51 -2.66 -5.24 14.30
C ASP A 51 -1.84 -4.88 15.55
N MET A 52 -0.58 -4.51 15.39
CA MET A 52 0.27 -4.08 16.51
C MET A 52 -0.26 -2.81 17.20
N LEU A 53 -0.72 -1.83 16.43
CA LEU A 53 -1.31 -0.60 16.98
C LEU A 53 -2.53 -0.92 17.83
N LEU A 54 -3.46 -1.72 17.33
CA LEU A 54 -4.67 -2.10 18.06
C LEU A 54 -4.35 -2.91 19.32
N GLN A 55 -3.42 -3.86 19.24
CA GLN A 55 -2.98 -4.65 20.39
C GLN A 55 -2.35 -3.76 21.48
N LEU A 56 -1.50 -2.81 21.11
CA LEU A 56 -0.89 -1.87 22.06
C LEU A 56 -1.93 -0.97 22.72
N LEU A 57 -2.86 -0.42 21.94
CA LEU A 57 -3.91 0.43 22.49
C LEU A 57 -4.81 -0.35 23.46
N TRP A 58 -5.15 -1.58 23.12
CA TRP A 58 -5.98 -2.43 23.96
C TRP A 58 -5.26 -2.88 25.24
N LEU A 59 -3.98 -3.20 25.13
CA LEU A 59 -3.16 -3.61 26.26
C LEU A 59 -2.98 -2.48 27.30
N TYR A 60 -2.66 -1.28 26.81
CA TYR A 60 -2.33 -0.17 27.69
C TYR A 60 -3.52 0.70 28.12
N PHE A 61 -4.61 0.70 27.33
CA PHE A 61 -5.76 1.56 27.55
C PHE A 61 -7.10 0.80 27.42
N PRO A 62 -7.31 -0.27 28.21
CA PRO A 62 -8.46 -1.17 28.01
C PRO A 62 -9.83 -0.52 28.26
N LYS A 63 -9.87 0.64 28.92
CA LYS A 63 -11.11 1.38 29.24
C LYS A 63 -11.29 2.66 28.41
N VAL A 64 -10.44 2.87 27.40
CA VAL A 64 -10.47 4.04 26.52
C VAL A 64 -11.06 3.62 25.18
N LYS A 65 -11.93 4.48 24.62
CA LYS A 65 -12.39 4.32 23.23
C LYS A 65 -11.48 5.10 22.31
N PHE A 66 -11.10 4.50 21.19
CA PHE A 66 -10.28 5.15 20.19
C PHE A 66 -11.04 5.34 18.89
N GLN A 67 -10.92 6.52 18.30
CA GLN A 67 -11.21 6.77 16.90
C GLN A 67 -9.88 7.04 16.21
N ILE A 68 -9.49 6.17 15.28
CA ILE A 68 -8.21 6.27 14.56
C ILE A 68 -8.51 6.72 13.14
N ILE A 69 -7.87 7.80 12.72
CA ILE A 69 -7.96 8.34 11.36
C ILE A 69 -6.55 8.25 10.78
N ILE A 70 -6.42 7.53 9.67
CA ILE A 70 -5.14 7.28 9.01
C ILE A 70 -5.21 7.78 7.58
N THR A 71 -4.23 8.57 7.14
CA THR A 71 -3.98 8.79 5.72
C THR A 71 -2.92 7.82 5.24
N THR A 72 -3.06 7.26 4.05
CA THR A 72 -2.06 6.34 3.50
C THR A 72 -2.17 6.23 1.98
N HIS A 73 -1.05 5.94 1.33
CA HIS A 73 -0.95 5.51 -0.06
C HIS A 73 -0.58 4.02 -0.18
N SER A 74 -0.64 3.26 0.93
CA SER A 74 -0.26 1.84 0.95
C SER A 74 -1.48 0.92 0.80
N PRO A 75 -1.53 0.09 -0.23
CA PRO A 75 -2.55 -0.95 -0.35
C PRO A 75 -2.43 -2.02 0.74
N ILE A 76 -1.24 -2.14 1.35
CA ILE A 76 -1.01 -3.09 2.44
C ILE A 76 -1.86 -2.70 3.66
N LEU A 77 -1.83 -1.43 4.06
CA LEU A 77 -2.66 -0.95 5.16
C LEU A 77 -4.15 -1.01 4.82
N LEU A 78 -4.50 -0.71 3.56
CA LEU A 78 -5.88 -0.73 3.11
C LEU A 78 -6.50 -2.13 3.22
N SER A 79 -5.71 -3.20 3.07
CA SER A 79 -6.21 -4.57 3.18
C SER A 79 -6.69 -4.95 4.59
N ASP A 80 -6.33 -4.20 5.61
CA ASP A 80 -6.79 -4.41 6.99
C ASP A 80 -8.06 -3.61 7.33
N ILE A 81 -8.54 -2.75 6.43
CA ILE A 81 -9.65 -1.82 6.68
C ILE A 81 -10.87 -2.19 5.81
N PRO A 82 -12.05 -2.43 6.41
CA PRO A 82 -13.29 -2.60 5.65
C PRO A 82 -13.63 -1.35 4.82
N LYS A 83 -14.14 -1.55 3.61
CA LYS A 83 -14.44 -0.48 2.64
C LYS A 83 -15.30 0.65 3.22
N ASN A 84 -16.29 0.33 4.03
CA ASN A 84 -17.17 1.31 4.67
C ASN A 84 -16.46 2.23 5.69
N ASN A 85 -15.22 1.93 6.04
CA ASN A 85 -14.35 2.75 6.88
C ASN A 85 -13.27 3.48 6.07
N VAL A 86 -13.33 3.42 4.74
CA VAL A 86 -12.36 4.04 3.84
C VAL A 86 -13.00 5.22 3.11
N ILE A 87 -12.28 6.33 3.05
CA ILE A 87 -12.63 7.50 2.25
C ILE A 87 -11.63 7.57 1.10
N PHE A 88 -12.12 7.34 -0.13
CA PHE A 88 -11.30 7.46 -1.33
C PHE A 88 -11.30 8.90 -1.83
N ILE A 89 -10.12 9.46 -2.04
CA ILE A 89 -9.93 10.83 -2.50
C ILE A 89 -9.19 10.80 -3.83
N ASP A 90 -9.75 11.46 -4.82
CA ASP A 90 -9.18 11.58 -6.16
C ASP A 90 -9.00 13.06 -6.53
N LYS A 91 -8.23 13.32 -7.57
CA LYS A 91 -7.93 14.66 -8.08
C LYS A 91 -8.79 14.98 -9.31
N ASN A 92 -9.46 16.11 -9.29
CA ASN A 92 -10.16 16.64 -10.46
C ASN A 92 -9.19 17.21 -11.51
N PHE A 93 -9.67 17.42 -12.72
CA PHE A 93 -8.90 18.03 -13.82
C PHE A 93 -8.44 19.46 -13.50
N ASP A 94 -9.18 20.20 -12.66
CA ASP A 94 -8.83 21.54 -12.21
C ASP A 94 -7.80 21.57 -11.06
N GLY A 95 -7.37 20.39 -10.60
CA GLY A 95 -6.41 20.24 -9.50
C GLY A 95 -7.03 20.20 -8.10
N SER A 96 -8.35 20.40 -7.97
CA SER A 96 -9.06 20.20 -6.68
C SER A 96 -9.18 18.72 -6.32
N SER A 97 -9.42 18.42 -5.05
CA SER A 97 -9.67 17.06 -4.58
C SER A 97 -11.17 16.79 -4.47
N ARG A 98 -11.58 15.56 -4.75
CA ARG A 98 -12.96 15.08 -4.56
C ARG A 98 -12.99 13.78 -3.78
N VAL A 99 -14.04 13.58 -3.01
CA VAL A 99 -14.35 12.28 -2.42
C VAL A 99 -15.04 11.43 -3.48
N CYS A 100 -14.56 10.22 -3.69
CA CYS A 100 -15.13 9.27 -4.65
C CYS A 100 -16.33 8.52 -4.04
N ASN A 101 -17.23 8.05 -4.90
CA ASN A 101 -18.33 7.19 -4.46
C ASN A 101 -17.81 5.81 -4.05
N GLU A 102 -18.22 5.33 -2.88
CA GLU A 102 -17.84 3.99 -2.39
C GLU A 102 -18.31 2.85 -3.31
N VAL A 103 -19.38 3.08 -4.07
CA VAL A 103 -19.95 2.07 -4.99
C VAL A 103 -19.00 1.71 -6.13
N ASP A 104 -18.10 2.63 -6.49
CA ASP A 104 -17.15 2.46 -7.60
C ASP A 104 -15.95 1.57 -7.22
N PHE A 105 -15.81 1.18 -5.94
CA PHE A 105 -14.70 0.39 -5.44
C PHE A 105 -15.12 -0.99 -4.98
N ASN A 106 -14.22 -1.96 -5.12
CA ASN A 106 -14.39 -3.30 -4.57
C ASN A 106 -14.16 -3.32 -3.05
N GLU A 107 -14.49 -4.46 -2.42
CA GLU A 107 -14.18 -4.68 -1.00
C GLU A 107 -12.67 -4.61 -0.77
N THR A 108 -12.28 -3.98 0.35
CA THR A 108 -10.87 -3.75 0.70
C THR A 108 -10.36 -4.73 1.75
N PHE A 109 -11.20 -5.12 2.70
CA PHE A 109 -10.79 -6.01 3.79
C PHE A 109 -10.37 -7.39 3.28
N ALA A 110 -9.18 -7.83 3.67
CA ALA A 110 -8.55 -9.07 3.23
C ALA A 110 -8.41 -9.21 1.70
N ALA A 111 -8.46 -8.10 0.97
CA ALA A 111 -8.28 -8.09 -0.47
C ALA A 111 -6.81 -8.28 -0.85
N ASN A 112 -6.58 -8.89 -2.02
CA ASN A 112 -5.25 -9.02 -2.57
C ASN A 112 -4.67 -7.64 -2.92
N ILE A 113 -3.40 -7.42 -2.55
CA ILE A 113 -2.70 -6.14 -2.76
C ILE A 113 -2.71 -5.72 -4.23
N HIS A 114 -2.53 -6.64 -5.18
CA HIS A 114 -2.59 -6.33 -6.61
C HIS A 114 -3.99 -5.85 -7.05
N SER A 115 -5.05 -6.46 -6.50
CA SER A 115 -6.42 -6.02 -6.76
C SER A 115 -6.67 -4.62 -6.20
N LEU A 116 -6.11 -4.31 -5.03
CA LEU A 116 -6.21 -2.99 -4.42
C LEU A 116 -5.46 -1.92 -5.24
N TYR A 117 -4.27 -2.22 -5.76
CA TYR A 117 -3.58 -1.29 -6.66
C TYR A 117 -4.42 -0.92 -7.88
N ASN A 118 -5.02 -1.90 -8.53
CA ASN A 118 -5.80 -1.66 -9.74
C ASN A 118 -7.11 -0.93 -9.47
N ASN A 119 -7.81 -1.27 -8.36
CA ASN A 119 -9.15 -0.76 -8.10
C ASN A 119 -9.19 0.46 -7.18
N SER A 120 -8.32 0.49 -6.17
CA SER A 120 -8.41 1.49 -5.10
C SER A 120 -7.37 2.61 -5.21
N PHE A 121 -6.33 2.41 -6.02
CA PHE A 121 -5.25 3.39 -6.23
C PHE A 121 -5.21 3.93 -7.66
N PHE A 122 -6.30 3.75 -8.44
CA PHE A 122 -6.48 4.34 -9.78
C PHE A 122 -5.37 3.99 -10.77
N LEU A 123 -4.73 2.82 -10.63
CA LEU A 123 -3.75 2.33 -11.59
C LEU A 123 -4.47 1.61 -12.74
N ASP A 124 -4.50 2.25 -13.90
CA ASP A 124 -5.08 1.68 -15.11
C ASP A 124 -4.17 0.60 -15.73
N GLY A 125 -4.72 -0.59 -15.93
CA GLY A 125 -4.08 -1.66 -16.68
C GLY A 125 -3.12 -2.53 -15.84
N ILE A 126 -2.10 -3.08 -16.51
CA ILE A 126 -1.09 -3.93 -15.83
C ILE A 126 -0.18 -3.03 -14.99
N PRO A 127 0.06 -3.34 -13.71
CA PRO A 127 0.89 -2.53 -12.83
C PRO A 127 2.39 -2.68 -13.17
N ILE A 128 2.78 -2.12 -14.31
CA ILE A 128 4.16 -2.04 -14.79
C ILE A 128 4.52 -0.57 -14.90
N ASP A 129 5.71 -0.22 -14.44
CA ASP A 129 6.24 1.14 -14.52
C ASP A 129 6.28 1.65 -15.97
N CYS A 130 5.99 2.93 -16.16
CA CYS A 130 5.89 3.58 -17.46
C CYS A 130 7.13 3.39 -18.36
N PHE A 131 8.33 3.35 -17.78
CA PHE A 131 9.56 3.07 -18.54
C PHE A 131 9.57 1.64 -19.07
N ALA A 132 9.29 0.66 -18.24
CA ALA A 132 9.23 -0.76 -18.63
C ALA A 132 8.13 -0.98 -19.68
N LYS A 133 6.95 -0.40 -19.48
CA LYS A 133 5.82 -0.45 -20.43
C LYS A 133 6.26 0.06 -21.82
N ARG A 134 6.88 1.24 -21.88
CA ARG A 134 7.38 1.80 -23.14
C ARG A 134 8.41 0.88 -23.80
N LYS A 135 9.31 0.24 -23.03
CA LYS A 135 10.30 -0.69 -23.59
C LYS A 135 9.66 -1.97 -24.13
N VAL A 136 8.64 -2.47 -23.50
CA VAL A 136 7.85 -3.60 -24.00
C VAL A 136 7.12 -3.24 -25.29
N GLU A 137 6.52 -2.05 -25.37
CA GLU A 137 5.87 -1.53 -26.59
C GLU A 137 6.87 -1.36 -27.74
N GLU A 138 8.04 -0.75 -27.49
CA GLU A 138 9.12 -0.64 -28.47
C GLU A 138 9.57 -2.02 -28.99
N LEU A 139 9.66 -3.02 -28.13
CA LEU A 139 10.05 -4.38 -28.48
C LEU A 139 8.96 -5.07 -29.33
N TYR A 140 7.69 -4.93 -28.93
CA TYR A 140 6.54 -5.41 -29.68
C TYR A 140 6.51 -4.84 -31.10
N ASP A 141 6.72 -3.52 -31.25
CA ASP A 141 6.72 -2.85 -32.55
C ASP A 141 7.87 -3.31 -33.43
N LYS A 142 9.05 -3.55 -32.85
CA LYS A 142 10.21 -4.12 -33.61
C LYS A 142 9.88 -5.51 -34.18
N ILE A 143 9.32 -6.38 -33.35
CA ILE A 143 8.95 -7.74 -33.78
C ILE A 143 7.87 -7.67 -34.87
N LYS A 144 6.83 -6.87 -34.63
CA LYS A 144 5.71 -6.71 -35.56
C LYS A 144 6.17 -6.19 -36.96
N ASN A 145 7.11 -5.28 -36.98
CA ASN A 145 7.61 -4.66 -38.22
C ASN A 145 8.85 -5.38 -38.81
N ASP A 146 9.15 -6.60 -38.33
CA ASP A 146 10.30 -7.40 -38.80
C ASP A 146 11.67 -6.71 -38.63
N VAL A 147 11.79 -5.77 -37.70
CA VAL A 147 13.05 -5.09 -37.34
C VAL A 147 13.75 -5.92 -36.26
N LEU A 148 14.20 -7.11 -36.63
CA LEU A 148 14.82 -8.05 -35.71
C LEU A 148 16.29 -7.74 -35.51
N SER A 149 16.73 -7.60 -34.26
CA SER A 149 18.15 -7.50 -33.88
C SER A 149 18.61 -8.81 -33.26
N ASP A 150 19.93 -9.07 -33.30
CA ASP A 150 20.54 -10.31 -32.79
C ASP A 150 20.22 -10.57 -31.30
N ASN A 151 19.86 -9.53 -30.53
CA ASN A 151 19.62 -9.61 -29.11
C ASN A 151 18.13 -9.62 -28.73
N ILE A 152 17.21 -9.64 -29.73
CA ILE A 152 15.78 -9.47 -29.46
C ILE A 152 15.20 -10.56 -28.53
N ILE A 153 15.69 -11.81 -28.70
CA ILE A 153 15.29 -12.95 -27.84
C ILE A 153 15.76 -12.73 -26.39
N GLU A 154 17.00 -12.27 -26.21
CA GLU A 154 17.49 -11.95 -24.86
C GLU A 154 16.66 -10.85 -24.19
N ASP A 155 16.29 -9.82 -24.94
CA ASP A 155 15.45 -8.73 -24.42
C ASP A 155 14.06 -9.23 -24.04
N ILE A 156 13.47 -10.16 -24.80
CA ILE A 156 12.21 -10.82 -24.42
C ILE A 156 12.36 -11.61 -23.09
N TYR A 157 13.45 -12.38 -22.95
CA TYR A 157 13.68 -13.17 -21.73
C TYR A 157 13.95 -12.33 -20.47
N ARG A 158 14.39 -11.08 -20.61
CA ARG A 158 14.57 -10.12 -19.51
C ARG A 158 13.22 -9.61 -18.95
N ILE A 159 12.11 -9.80 -19.68
CA ILE A 159 10.79 -9.38 -19.21
C ILE A 159 10.33 -10.29 -18.06
N GLY A 160 10.10 -9.70 -16.90
CA GLY A 160 9.71 -10.43 -15.68
C GLY A 160 8.29 -10.95 -15.71
N GLU A 161 7.36 -10.25 -16.40
CA GLU A 161 5.95 -10.65 -16.46
C GLU A 161 5.75 -11.81 -17.46
N PRO A 162 5.34 -13.02 -16.97
CA PRO A 162 5.28 -14.23 -17.81
C PRO A 162 4.29 -14.13 -18.97
N ILE A 163 3.16 -13.44 -18.78
CA ILE A 163 2.12 -13.30 -19.81
C ILE A 163 2.65 -12.45 -20.95
N ILE A 164 3.24 -11.30 -20.65
CA ILE A 164 3.83 -10.40 -21.67
C ILE A 164 4.94 -11.11 -22.42
N ARG A 165 5.84 -11.76 -21.69
CA ARG A 165 6.94 -12.54 -22.28
C ARG A 165 6.41 -13.61 -23.22
N GLY A 166 5.39 -14.37 -22.81
CA GLY A 166 4.77 -15.41 -23.64
C GLY A 166 4.15 -14.86 -24.92
N ILE A 167 3.48 -13.71 -24.85
CA ILE A 167 2.90 -13.04 -26.04
C ILE A 167 4.01 -12.62 -27.01
N LEU A 168 5.09 -12.03 -26.53
CA LEU A 168 6.19 -11.58 -27.40
C LEU A 168 6.96 -12.75 -28.02
N LEU A 169 7.19 -13.86 -27.28
CA LEU A 169 7.79 -15.06 -27.83
C LEU A 169 6.93 -15.64 -28.95
N LYS A 170 5.61 -15.77 -28.72
CA LYS A 170 4.69 -16.26 -29.75
C LYS A 170 4.70 -15.39 -30.99
N LEU A 171 4.67 -14.06 -30.82
CA LEU A 171 4.75 -13.11 -31.93
C LEU A 171 6.07 -13.22 -32.69
N TYR A 172 7.17 -13.50 -31.98
CA TYR A 172 8.50 -13.69 -32.60
C TYR A 172 8.57 -15.01 -33.39
N ASP A 173 8.00 -16.10 -32.86
CA ASP A 173 7.98 -17.42 -33.49
C ASP A 173 7.11 -17.47 -34.78
N GLU A 174 6.14 -16.53 -34.89
CA GLU A 174 5.27 -16.41 -36.09
C GLU A 174 5.94 -15.63 -37.25
N LYS A 175 7.18 -15.13 -37.05
CA LYS A 175 7.93 -14.35 -38.02
C LYS A 175 9.09 -15.13 -38.63
#